data_6d5b04141a3322afa4de3de67d4fb99b
#
_entry.id   6d5b04141a3322afa4de3de67d4fb99b
#
_cell.length_a   1.000
_cell.length_b   1.000
_cell.length_c   1.000
_cell.angle_alpha   90.00
_cell.angle_beta   90.00
_cell.angle_gamma   90.00
#
_symmetry.space_group_name_H-M   'P 1'
#
loop_
_entity.id
_entity.type
_entity.pdbx_description
1 polymer ?
#
loop_
_entity_poly.entity_id
_entity_poly.type
_entity_poly.pdbx_seq_one_letter_code
_entity_poly.pdbx_strand_id
1 'polypeptide(L)'
;PVKLPPKPEWFADAAQVTAHADKGKTLFANTCASCHGASADGKGPAVAALRDHMDQPARPSDLRQPHLRCGDRPEDVYRVLSTGLNGTPMISFDETLTPEQRWDIIAWIFTQKLPDVPRLGSAPPRSTAPPLPK
;
A
#
# COMPACT_ATOMS: atom_id res chain seq x y z
N PRO A 1 11.77 -14.45 -13.22
CA PRO A 1 10.68 -13.54 -12.86
C PRO A 1 9.57 -14.30 -12.16
N VAL A 2 9.16 -13.80 -10.98
CA VAL A 2 8.07 -14.40 -10.23
C VAL A 2 6.77 -14.13 -10.98
N LYS A 3 6.10 -15.20 -11.40
CA LYS A 3 4.80 -15.04 -12.07
C LYS A 3 3.74 -14.80 -11.02
N LEU A 4 3.24 -13.57 -10.97
CA LEU A 4 2.17 -13.22 -10.06
C LEU A 4 0.84 -13.80 -10.56
N PRO A 5 -0.03 -14.26 -9.65
CA PRO A 5 -1.37 -14.68 -10.05
C PRO A 5 -2.15 -13.47 -10.57
N PRO A 6 -3.11 -13.71 -11.47
CA PRO A 6 -3.95 -12.62 -11.96
C PRO A 6 -4.83 -12.07 -10.82
N LYS A 7 -5.15 -10.77 -10.93
CA LYS A 7 -6.10 -10.14 -10.02
C LYS A 7 -7.43 -10.90 -10.06
N PRO A 8 -8.02 -11.23 -8.91
CA PRO A 8 -9.30 -11.92 -8.87
C PRO A 8 -10.42 -11.16 -9.59
N GLU A 9 -11.29 -11.87 -10.26
CA GLU A 9 -12.41 -11.28 -11.01
C GLU A 9 -13.39 -10.53 -10.11
N TRP A 10 -13.49 -10.93 -8.84
CA TRP A 10 -14.42 -10.28 -7.90
C TRP A 10 -14.05 -8.81 -7.61
N PHE A 11 -12.83 -8.36 -7.94
CA PHE A 11 -12.48 -6.93 -7.83
C PHE A 11 -13.37 -6.03 -8.69
N ALA A 12 -14.02 -6.58 -9.70
CA ALA A 12 -14.96 -5.84 -10.53
C ALA A 12 -16.38 -5.76 -9.95
N ASP A 13 -16.65 -6.46 -8.84
CA ASP A 13 -17.96 -6.52 -8.20
C ASP A 13 -17.88 -5.84 -6.83
N ALA A 14 -18.57 -4.70 -6.68
CA ALA A 14 -18.50 -3.88 -5.47
C ALA A 14 -18.97 -4.64 -4.21
N ALA A 15 -19.98 -5.49 -4.32
CA ALA A 15 -20.48 -6.26 -3.18
C ALA A 15 -19.46 -7.30 -2.72
N GLN A 16 -18.80 -7.97 -3.66
CA GLN A 16 -17.75 -8.93 -3.33
C GLN A 16 -16.52 -8.25 -2.77
N VAL A 17 -16.13 -7.09 -3.30
CA VAL A 17 -15.02 -6.29 -2.76
C VAL A 17 -15.29 -5.94 -1.29
N THR A 18 -16.50 -5.52 -0.95
CA THR A 18 -16.87 -5.21 0.43
C THR A 18 -16.72 -6.43 1.34
N ALA A 19 -17.20 -7.59 0.92
CA ALA A 19 -17.10 -8.81 1.70
C ALA A 19 -15.64 -9.23 1.92
N HIS A 20 -14.81 -9.16 0.89
CA HIS A 20 -13.38 -9.46 0.99
C HIS A 20 -12.64 -8.42 1.82
N ALA A 21 -13.00 -7.12 1.70
CA ALA A 21 -12.42 -6.06 2.48
C ALA A 21 -12.68 -6.22 3.98
N ASP A 22 -13.83 -6.72 4.39
CA ASP A 22 -14.12 -6.99 5.79
C ASP A 22 -13.16 -8.01 6.38
N LYS A 23 -12.85 -9.07 5.64
CA LYS A 23 -11.82 -10.05 6.03
C LYS A 23 -10.45 -9.41 6.04
N GLY A 24 -10.14 -8.63 5.01
CA GLY A 24 -8.86 -7.95 4.86
C GLY A 24 -8.59 -6.95 5.98
N LYS A 25 -9.60 -6.28 6.49
CA LYS A 25 -9.48 -5.36 7.62
C LYS A 25 -8.93 -6.07 8.86
N THR A 26 -9.46 -7.23 9.19
CA THR A 26 -8.99 -8.03 10.34
C THR A 26 -7.56 -8.51 10.13
N LEU A 27 -7.25 -9.00 8.94
CA LEU A 27 -5.89 -9.44 8.60
C LEU A 27 -4.90 -8.27 8.65
N PHE A 28 -5.28 -7.12 8.15
CA PHE A 28 -4.45 -5.92 8.19
C PHE A 28 -4.17 -5.49 9.63
N ALA A 29 -5.19 -5.47 10.48
CA ALA A 29 -5.03 -5.11 11.89
C ALA A 29 -4.03 -6.02 12.60
N ASN A 30 -4.03 -7.30 12.29
CA ASN A 30 -3.16 -8.28 12.94
C ASN A 30 -1.74 -8.34 12.35
N THR A 31 -1.57 -7.91 11.09
CA THR A 31 -0.34 -8.18 10.33
C THR A 31 0.39 -6.91 9.92
N CYS A 32 -0.32 -5.83 9.63
CA CYS A 32 0.22 -4.64 8.98
C CYS A 32 0.15 -3.38 9.84
N ALA A 33 -0.80 -3.32 10.77
CA ALA A 33 -1.13 -2.10 11.48
C ALA A 33 -0.04 -1.60 12.42
N SER A 34 0.83 -2.48 12.91
CA SER A 34 1.92 -2.04 13.80
C SER A 34 2.85 -1.03 13.13
N CYS A 35 3.02 -1.13 11.82
CA CYS A 35 3.81 -0.21 11.02
C CYS A 35 2.93 0.79 10.26
N HIS A 36 1.93 0.28 9.55
CA HIS A 36 1.12 1.12 8.67
C HIS A 36 -0.02 1.88 9.38
N GLY A 37 -0.27 1.58 10.66
CA GLY A 37 -1.37 2.19 11.41
C GLY A 37 -2.70 1.47 11.20
N ALA A 38 -3.59 1.56 12.20
CA ALA A 38 -4.90 0.90 12.15
C ALA A 38 -5.78 1.41 10.99
N SER A 39 -5.58 2.65 10.57
CA SER A 39 -6.28 3.26 9.44
C SER A 39 -5.45 3.30 8.16
N ALA A 40 -4.34 2.60 8.12
CA ALA A 40 -3.42 2.54 6.96
C ALA A 40 -2.73 3.88 6.63
N ASP A 41 -2.60 4.76 7.61
CA ASP A 41 -2.04 6.12 7.42
C ASP A 41 -0.51 6.18 7.50
N GLY A 42 0.16 5.06 7.74
CA GLY A 42 1.61 5.00 7.88
C GLY A 42 2.12 5.38 9.27
N LYS A 43 1.24 5.57 10.24
CA LYS A 43 1.59 6.05 11.59
C LYS A 43 1.36 4.99 12.67
N GLY A 44 1.83 3.78 12.42
CA GLY A 44 1.72 2.70 13.40
C GLY A 44 2.63 2.88 14.61
N PRO A 45 2.33 2.21 15.72
CA PRO A 45 3.11 2.36 16.96
C PRO A 45 4.57 1.90 16.85
N ALA A 46 4.89 1.04 15.89
CA ALA A 46 6.26 0.55 15.71
C ALA A 46 7.14 1.48 14.86
N VAL A 47 6.58 2.53 14.25
CA VAL A 47 7.29 3.38 13.26
C VAL A 47 8.57 3.99 13.82
N ALA A 48 8.54 4.42 15.07
CA ALA A 48 9.71 5.07 15.70
C ALA A 48 10.94 4.16 15.75
N ALA A 49 10.75 2.84 15.78
CA ALA A 49 11.82 1.86 15.87
C ALA A 49 12.28 1.32 14.50
N LEU A 50 11.59 1.68 13.42
CA LEU A 50 11.90 1.14 12.09
C LEU A 50 13.15 1.77 11.51
N ARG A 51 14.04 0.92 11.00
CA ARG A 51 15.27 1.32 10.32
C ARG A 51 15.43 0.55 9.04
N ASP A 52 15.98 1.19 8.02
CA ASP A 52 16.35 0.52 6.78
C ASP A 52 17.72 -0.12 6.88
N HIS A 53 18.21 -0.71 5.80
CA HIS A 53 19.52 -1.38 5.74
C HIS A 53 20.71 -0.42 5.94
N MET A 54 20.50 0.89 5.84
CA MET A 54 21.49 1.93 6.10
C MET A 54 21.35 2.52 7.50
N ASP A 55 20.57 1.89 8.38
CA ASP A 55 20.27 2.36 9.74
C ASP A 55 19.60 3.75 9.77
N GLN A 56 18.89 4.10 8.69
CA GLN A 56 18.13 5.32 8.60
C GLN A 56 16.67 5.07 9.00
N PRO A 57 15.96 6.09 9.51
CA PRO A 57 14.53 5.93 9.80
C PRO A 57 13.78 5.46 8.55
N ALA A 58 13.00 4.41 8.70
CA ALA A 58 12.14 3.90 7.64
C ALA A 58 10.69 4.27 7.95
N ARG A 59 10.03 4.91 6.99
CA ARG A 59 8.66 5.36 7.15
C ARG A 59 7.74 4.53 6.27
N PRO A 60 6.77 3.79 6.87
CA PRO A 60 5.76 3.09 6.10
C PRO A 60 4.95 4.08 5.25
N SER A 61 4.56 3.64 4.07
CA SER A 61 3.70 4.45 3.21
C SER A 61 2.34 4.67 3.85
N ASP A 62 1.77 5.85 3.62
CA ASP A 62 0.35 6.10 3.83
C ASP A 62 -0.41 5.43 2.69
N LEU A 63 -1.01 4.27 2.99
CA LEU A 63 -1.66 3.44 1.98
C LEU A 63 -2.99 4.00 1.50
N ARG A 64 -3.50 5.07 2.13
CA ARG A 64 -4.72 5.76 1.71
C ARG A 64 -4.48 6.70 0.53
N GLN A 65 -3.23 7.03 0.24
CA GLN A 65 -2.92 7.92 -0.88
C GLN A 65 -3.26 7.24 -2.21
N PRO A 66 -3.80 8.00 -3.19
CA PRO A 66 -4.17 7.43 -4.48
C PRO A 66 -2.96 6.91 -5.26
N HIS A 67 -1.77 7.47 -5.00
CA HIS A 67 -0.54 7.09 -5.68
C HIS A 67 0.46 6.53 -4.68
N LEU A 68 0.97 5.33 -4.95
CA LEU A 68 2.01 4.67 -4.16
C LEU A 68 3.29 4.52 -4.99
N ARG A 69 4.44 4.48 -4.32
CA ARG A 69 5.73 4.30 -5.00
C ARG A 69 5.82 2.98 -5.76
N CYS A 70 5.18 1.93 -5.25
CA CYS A 70 5.19 0.62 -5.91
C CYS A 70 4.30 0.56 -7.15
N GLY A 71 3.44 1.55 -7.36
CA GLY A 71 2.41 1.58 -8.38
C GLY A 71 1.02 1.71 -7.77
N ASP A 72 0.04 2.06 -8.57
CA ASP A 72 -1.30 2.42 -8.11
C ASP A 72 -2.31 1.29 -8.22
N ARG A 73 -1.93 0.18 -8.86
CA ARG A 73 -2.84 -0.94 -9.12
C ARG A 73 -2.82 -1.95 -7.98
N PRO A 74 -3.92 -2.68 -7.76
CA PRO A 74 -3.94 -3.79 -6.82
C PRO A 74 -2.80 -4.80 -7.04
N GLU A 75 -2.47 -5.11 -8.28
CA GLU A 75 -1.39 -6.03 -8.63
C GLU A 75 -0.02 -5.54 -8.17
N ASP A 76 0.20 -4.23 -8.18
CA ASP A 76 1.46 -3.64 -7.71
C ASP A 76 1.64 -3.84 -6.20
N VAL A 77 0.56 -3.67 -5.43
CA VAL A 77 0.56 -3.93 -3.99
C VAL A 77 0.73 -5.42 -3.71
N TYR A 78 0.08 -6.27 -4.48
CA TYR A 78 0.23 -7.72 -4.34
C TYR A 78 1.69 -8.15 -4.52
N ARG A 79 2.37 -7.59 -5.51
CA ARG A 79 3.79 -7.87 -5.73
C ARG A 79 4.63 -7.53 -4.50
N VAL A 80 4.42 -6.35 -3.91
CA VAL A 80 5.16 -5.94 -2.71
C VAL A 80 4.87 -6.85 -1.53
N LEU A 81 3.62 -7.25 -1.32
CA LEU A 81 3.27 -8.20 -0.26
C LEU A 81 3.94 -9.56 -0.46
N SER A 82 4.12 -9.97 -1.70
CA SER A 82 4.73 -11.25 -2.03
C SER A 82 6.25 -11.24 -1.90
N THR A 83 6.90 -10.15 -2.25
CA THR A 83 8.37 -10.07 -2.29
C THR A 83 8.97 -9.30 -1.12
N GLY A 84 8.19 -8.44 -0.43
CA GLY A 84 8.74 -7.44 0.46
C GLY A 84 9.48 -6.35 -0.32
N LEU A 85 10.10 -5.45 0.40
CA LEU A 85 10.93 -4.38 -0.18
C LEU A 85 12.35 -4.53 0.36
N ASN A 86 13.28 -4.89 -0.52
CA ASN A 86 14.68 -5.08 -0.16
C ASN A 86 15.26 -3.84 0.50
N GLY A 87 16.03 -4.05 1.56
CA GLY A 87 16.68 -2.96 2.29
C GLY A 87 15.78 -2.21 3.24
N THR A 88 14.51 -2.60 3.38
CA THR A 88 13.53 -1.98 4.26
C THR A 88 12.96 -2.98 5.27
N PRO A 89 12.30 -2.51 6.35
CA PRO A 89 11.61 -3.40 7.27
C PRO A 89 10.39 -4.12 6.68
N MET A 90 9.94 -3.75 5.48
CA MET A 90 8.81 -4.40 4.83
C MET A 90 9.21 -5.80 4.37
N ILE A 91 8.75 -6.82 5.09
CA ILE A 91 9.07 -8.22 4.82
C ILE A 91 8.15 -8.82 3.74
N SER A 92 8.57 -9.97 3.21
CA SER A 92 7.70 -10.79 2.35
C SER A 92 6.66 -11.51 3.18
N PHE A 93 5.42 -11.54 2.68
CA PHE A 93 4.33 -12.30 3.28
C PHE A 93 3.95 -13.55 2.47
N ASP A 94 4.78 -13.95 1.54
CA ASP A 94 4.49 -15.08 0.64
C ASP A 94 4.26 -16.39 1.39
N GLU A 95 5.00 -16.62 2.47
CA GLU A 95 4.87 -17.82 3.29
C GLU A 95 3.86 -17.66 4.43
N THR A 96 3.59 -16.45 4.86
CA THR A 96 2.76 -16.17 6.04
C THR A 96 1.29 -16.00 5.71
N LEU A 97 1.00 -15.42 4.54
CA LEU A 97 -0.36 -15.15 4.07
C LEU A 97 -0.61 -15.90 2.77
N THR A 98 -1.78 -16.53 2.66
CA THR A 98 -2.20 -17.14 1.40
C THR A 98 -2.43 -16.07 0.34
N PRO A 99 -2.42 -16.43 -0.95
CA PRO A 99 -2.79 -15.49 -2.01
C PRO A 99 -4.15 -14.82 -1.78
N GLU A 100 -5.15 -15.59 -1.33
CA GLU A 100 -6.49 -15.05 -1.04
C GLU A 100 -6.45 -14.02 0.09
N GLN A 101 -5.70 -14.31 1.16
CA GLN A 101 -5.55 -13.38 2.27
C GLN A 101 -4.86 -12.08 1.84
N ARG A 102 -3.86 -12.16 0.98
CA ARG A 102 -3.20 -10.97 0.43
C ARG A 102 -4.17 -10.14 -0.40
N TRP A 103 -4.99 -10.77 -1.24
CA TRP A 103 -6.01 -10.06 -2.00
C TRP A 103 -7.10 -9.44 -1.11
N ASP A 104 -7.47 -10.11 -0.02
CA ASP A 104 -8.43 -9.55 0.95
C ASP A 104 -7.88 -8.28 1.61
N ILE A 105 -6.61 -8.30 2.02
CA ILE A 105 -5.94 -7.11 2.56
C ILE A 105 -5.93 -5.97 1.55
N ILE A 106 -5.61 -6.27 0.29
CA ILE A 106 -5.58 -5.29 -0.78
C ILE A 106 -6.98 -4.70 -1.02
N ALA A 107 -8.02 -5.53 -0.99
CA ALA A 107 -9.39 -5.05 -1.12
C ALA A 107 -9.71 -4.03 -0.04
N TRP A 108 -9.34 -4.29 1.21
CA TRP A 108 -9.56 -3.33 2.29
C TRP A 108 -8.77 -2.04 2.09
N ILE A 109 -7.47 -2.14 1.73
CA ILE A 109 -6.64 -0.96 1.46
C ILE A 109 -7.29 -0.07 0.41
N PHE A 110 -7.79 -0.64 -0.67
CA PHE A 110 -8.41 0.12 -1.75
C PHE A 110 -9.74 0.76 -1.35
N THR A 111 -10.43 0.24 -0.33
CA THR A 111 -11.61 0.91 0.24
C THR A 111 -11.23 2.13 1.09
N GLN A 112 -9.97 2.23 1.53
CA GLN A 112 -9.48 3.34 2.34
C GLN A 112 -8.89 4.48 1.52
N LYS A 113 -8.81 4.35 0.21
CA LYS A 113 -8.18 5.35 -0.65
C LYS A 113 -8.85 6.71 -0.54
N LEU A 114 -8.03 7.74 -0.38
CA LEU A 114 -8.47 9.12 -0.40
C LEU A 114 -8.70 9.56 -1.85
N PRO A 115 -9.58 10.55 -2.08
CA PRO A 115 -9.79 11.07 -3.43
C PRO A 115 -8.50 11.65 -4.02
N ASP A 116 -8.28 11.42 -5.31
CA ASP A 116 -7.19 12.02 -6.06
C ASP A 116 -7.63 13.41 -6.54
N VAL A 117 -7.58 14.38 -5.64
CA VAL A 117 -7.96 15.76 -5.94
C VAL A 117 -6.76 16.67 -5.74
N PRO A 118 -6.53 17.65 -6.65
CA PRO A 118 -5.48 18.64 -6.45
C PRO A 118 -5.72 19.42 -5.15
N ARG A 119 -4.68 19.56 -4.34
CA ARG A 119 -4.77 20.41 -3.16
C ARG A 119 -4.88 21.87 -3.62
N LEU A 120 -5.79 22.62 -3.03
CA LEU A 120 -5.89 24.04 -3.29
C LEU A 120 -4.56 24.70 -2.92
N GLY A 121 -3.99 25.48 -3.86
CA GLY A 121 -2.69 26.13 -3.66
C GLY A 121 -1.48 25.25 -3.93
N SER A 122 -1.67 23.99 -4.38
CA SER A 122 -0.56 23.14 -4.80
C SER A 122 0.08 23.66 -6.06
N ALA A 123 1.42 23.68 -6.10
CA ALA A 123 2.13 23.98 -7.33
C ALA A 123 1.82 22.91 -8.39
N PRO A 124 1.73 23.26 -9.68
CA PRO A 124 1.58 22.26 -10.73
C PRO A 124 2.78 21.30 -10.73
N PRO A 125 2.62 20.07 -11.25
CA PRO A 125 3.73 19.13 -11.35
C PRO A 125 4.92 19.77 -12.07
N ARG A 126 6.11 19.50 -11.56
CA ARG A 126 7.34 20.10 -12.14
C ARG A 126 7.51 19.82 -13.63
N SER A 127 7.02 18.67 -14.09
CA SER A 127 7.10 18.28 -15.50
C SER A 127 6.28 19.18 -16.44
N THR A 128 5.32 19.95 -15.90
CA THR A 128 4.47 20.87 -16.67
C THR A 128 4.81 22.32 -16.45
N ALA A 129 5.67 22.64 -15.48
CA ALA A 129 6.11 24.00 -15.24
C ALA A 129 7.14 24.39 -16.32
N PRO A 130 6.98 25.56 -16.99
CA PRO A 130 8.01 26.04 -17.90
C PRO A 130 9.31 26.30 -17.13
N PRO A 131 10.49 26.06 -17.74
CA PRO A 131 11.75 26.36 -17.07
C PRO A 131 11.80 27.85 -16.71
N LEU A 132 12.32 28.13 -15.50
CA LEU A 132 12.51 29.49 -15.08
C LEU A 132 13.48 30.21 -16.03
N PRO A 133 13.21 31.46 -16.39
CA PRO A 133 14.17 32.23 -17.19
C PRO A 133 15.48 32.37 -16.43
N LYS A 134 16.55 32.19 -17.14
CA LYS A 134 17.90 32.35 -16.58
C LYS A 134 18.17 33.82 -16.26
#